data_259959a1c7c030c531cf6a0421954e48
#
_entry.id   259959a1c7c030c531cf6a0421954e48
#
_cell.length_a   1.000
_cell.length_b   1.000
_cell.length_c   1.000
_cell.angle_alpha   90.00
_cell.angle_beta   90.00
_cell.angle_gamma   90.00
#
_symmetry.space_group_name_H-M   'P 1'
#
loop_
_entity.id
_entity.type
_entity.pdbx_description
1 polymer ?
#
loop_
_entity_poly.entity_id
_entity_poly.type
_entity_poly.pdbx_seq_one_letter_code
_entity_poly.pdbx_strand_id
1 'polypeptide(L)'
;MITPATIRKRQDLTTFIERELESEPAVQAVIGIGSIASGLARPDSDIDAIVFLDPFDWYIVPAEFKWCPSDGSFHSIFSQKIGTKDFIQLDFARFDLSQWADPSYDWPEERCAELCEGWLAFDRSDQVAKLIATRTSYTDQIRIAKLDEAITWLDQHLSGDRPRLRWESLGPVIAHDRLQAAYEYLVQALFAYNRRWRPWRNRETSSLLTLPWLPEGFADRALTALNAPSVDHTGYSNRADTLRSFFQDLTARLVANGDYGKDVISEAFIRGHDEPGRAWNMDEWNVKHLHS
;
A
#
# COMPACT_ATOMS: atom_id res chain seq x y z
N MET A 1 -18.66 -4.27 -9.96
CA MET A 1 -20.12 -4.00 -9.78
C MET A 1 -20.31 -3.53 -8.34
N ILE A 2 -20.96 -2.38 -8.13
CA ILE A 2 -21.18 -1.82 -6.77
C ILE A 2 -22.34 -2.57 -6.11
N THR A 3 -22.16 -3.01 -4.85
CA THR A 3 -23.22 -3.74 -4.12
C THR A 3 -24.36 -2.81 -3.68
N PRO A 4 -25.59 -3.32 -3.51
CA PRO A 4 -26.69 -2.53 -2.95
C PRO A 4 -26.39 -1.96 -1.55
N ALA A 5 -25.61 -2.69 -0.73
CA ALA A 5 -25.15 -2.22 0.57
C ALA A 5 -24.23 -1.00 0.45
N THR A 6 -23.31 -1.00 -0.53
CA THR A 6 -22.46 0.15 -0.81
C THR A 6 -23.26 1.39 -1.18
N ILE A 7 -24.28 1.25 -2.05
CA ILE A 7 -25.12 2.39 -2.46
C ILE A 7 -25.81 2.99 -1.22
N ARG A 8 -26.39 2.15 -0.37
CA ARG A 8 -27.05 2.58 0.87
C ARG A 8 -26.09 3.29 1.81
N LYS A 9 -24.93 2.70 2.06
CA LYS A 9 -23.91 3.29 2.98
C LYS A 9 -23.32 4.60 2.45
N ARG A 10 -23.16 4.75 1.14
CA ARG A 10 -22.78 6.04 0.54
C ARG A 10 -23.89 7.08 0.77
N GLN A 11 -25.15 6.70 0.63
CA GLN A 11 -26.29 7.57 0.91
C GLN A 11 -26.38 7.94 2.40
N ASP A 12 -26.12 6.98 3.29
CA ASP A 12 -26.05 7.22 4.74
C ASP A 12 -24.95 8.22 5.09
N LEU A 13 -23.74 8.08 4.52
CA LEU A 13 -22.65 9.03 4.71
C LEU A 13 -23.00 10.41 4.15
N THR A 14 -23.58 10.49 2.95
CA THR A 14 -24.02 11.76 2.37
C THR A 14 -25.03 12.47 3.28
N THR A 15 -26.02 11.73 3.79
CA THR A 15 -27.01 12.28 4.72
C THR A 15 -26.37 12.80 6.01
N PHE A 16 -25.39 12.07 6.55
CA PHE A 16 -24.63 12.51 7.71
C PHE A 16 -23.86 13.81 7.43
N ILE A 17 -23.18 13.89 6.28
CA ILE A 17 -22.45 15.08 5.86
C ILE A 17 -23.37 16.30 5.77
N GLU A 18 -24.49 16.18 5.06
CA GLU A 18 -25.46 17.27 4.86
C GLU A 18 -26.04 17.80 6.18
N ARG A 19 -26.25 16.92 7.15
CA ARG A 19 -26.92 17.28 8.41
C ARG A 19 -25.98 17.76 9.49
N GLU A 20 -24.79 17.16 9.57
CA GLU A 20 -23.91 17.34 10.73
C GLU A 20 -22.59 18.04 10.37
N LEU A 21 -22.09 17.93 9.12
CA LEU A 21 -20.77 18.42 8.78
C LEU A 21 -20.77 19.62 7.81
N GLU A 22 -21.73 19.71 6.90
CA GLU A 22 -21.70 20.75 5.85
C GLU A 22 -21.79 22.18 6.41
N SER A 23 -22.52 22.37 7.51
CA SER A 23 -22.62 23.66 8.20
C SER A 23 -21.39 24.03 9.02
N GLU A 24 -20.47 23.09 9.27
CA GLU A 24 -19.23 23.32 10.03
C GLU A 24 -18.14 23.88 9.07
N PRO A 25 -17.72 25.15 9.22
CA PRO A 25 -16.79 25.77 8.27
C PRO A 25 -15.40 25.10 8.22
N ALA A 26 -14.97 24.49 9.31
CA ALA A 26 -13.69 23.81 9.37
C ALA A 26 -13.65 22.53 8.55
N VAL A 27 -14.79 21.91 8.24
CA VAL A 27 -14.85 20.71 7.36
C VAL A 27 -14.64 21.13 5.92
N GLN A 28 -13.50 20.71 5.35
CA GLN A 28 -13.12 21.03 3.99
C GLN A 28 -13.50 19.94 3.00
N ALA A 29 -13.31 18.67 3.37
CA ALA A 29 -13.73 17.54 2.54
C ALA A 29 -13.99 16.28 3.37
N VAL A 30 -14.78 15.36 2.79
CA VAL A 30 -15.03 14.02 3.32
C VAL A 30 -14.83 12.99 2.21
N ILE A 31 -13.95 12.02 2.45
CA ILE A 31 -13.63 10.95 1.51
C ILE A 31 -14.01 9.63 2.14
N GLY A 32 -14.98 8.93 1.54
CA GLY A 32 -15.28 7.55 1.92
C GLY A 32 -14.16 6.63 1.48
N ILE A 33 -13.69 5.78 2.39
CA ILE A 33 -12.61 4.83 2.14
C ILE A 33 -13.07 3.39 2.33
N GLY A 34 -12.19 2.45 2.21
CA GLY A 34 -12.48 1.07 2.56
C GLY A 34 -13.55 0.40 1.69
N SER A 35 -14.52 -0.24 2.34
CA SER A 35 -15.55 -1.03 1.66
C SER A 35 -16.52 -0.19 0.84
N ILE A 36 -16.78 1.04 1.26
CA ILE A 36 -17.67 1.96 0.53
C ILE A 36 -16.98 2.59 -0.68
N ALA A 37 -15.66 2.77 -0.64
CA ALA A 37 -14.87 3.22 -1.79
C ALA A 37 -14.80 2.12 -2.85
N SER A 38 -14.38 0.90 -2.46
CA SER A 38 -14.23 -0.25 -3.37
C SER A 38 -15.54 -0.77 -3.96
N GLY A 39 -16.68 -0.36 -3.44
CA GLY A 39 -18.00 -0.84 -3.90
C GLY A 39 -18.41 -2.20 -3.33
N LEU A 40 -17.67 -2.75 -2.37
CA LEU A 40 -17.83 -4.11 -1.83
C LEU A 40 -18.37 -4.12 -0.38
N ALA A 41 -19.02 -3.04 0.06
CA ALA A 41 -19.61 -3.01 1.39
C ALA A 41 -20.66 -4.10 1.59
N ARG A 42 -20.69 -4.66 2.79
CA ARG A 42 -21.71 -5.60 3.26
C ARG A 42 -22.74 -4.85 4.13
N PRO A 43 -23.92 -5.43 4.36
CA PRO A 43 -24.91 -4.81 5.25
C PRO A 43 -24.38 -4.49 6.66
N ASP A 44 -23.52 -5.36 7.20
CA ASP A 44 -22.93 -5.28 8.54
C ASP A 44 -21.61 -4.48 8.60
N SER A 45 -21.09 -3.98 7.46
CA SER A 45 -19.89 -3.12 7.48
C SER A 45 -20.19 -1.80 8.18
N ASP A 46 -19.21 -1.21 8.85
CA ASP A 46 -19.16 0.20 9.20
C ASP A 46 -18.93 1.10 7.97
N ILE A 47 -18.92 2.39 8.20
CA ILE A 47 -18.61 3.40 7.18
C ILE A 47 -17.31 4.06 7.57
N ASP A 48 -16.24 3.70 6.86
CA ASP A 48 -14.93 4.33 7.02
C ASP A 48 -14.84 5.59 6.16
N ALA A 49 -14.35 6.71 6.72
CA ALA A 49 -14.10 7.92 5.96
C ALA A 49 -12.93 8.74 6.53
N ILE A 50 -12.37 9.61 5.69
CA ILE A 50 -11.37 10.62 6.05
C ILE A 50 -12.06 11.98 6.00
N VAL A 51 -11.91 12.78 7.07
CA VAL A 51 -12.38 14.17 7.11
C VAL A 51 -11.17 15.09 7.13
N PHE A 52 -11.07 15.97 6.14
CA PHE A 52 -10.07 17.04 6.11
C PHE A 52 -10.62 18.28 6.80
N LEU A 53 -9.87 18.80 7.77
CA LEU A 53 -10.24 19.92 8.62
C LEU A 53 -9.24 21.08 8.46
N ASP A 54 -9.77 22.30 8.39
CA ASP A 54 -9.01 23.55 8.44
C ASP A 54 -9.90 24.70 8.98
N PRO A 55 -9.62 25.23 10.20
CA PRO A 55 -8.57 24.80 11.13
C PRO A 55 -8.85 23.41 11.71
N PHE A 56 -7.78 22.70 12.06
CA PHE A 56 -7.89 21.38 12.67
C PHE A 56 -8.42 21.46 14.11
N ASP A 57 -9.50 20.71 14.39
CA ASP A 57 -10.05 20.56 15.73
C ASP A 57 -10.56 19.11 15.93
N TRP A 58 -10.09 18.45 17.00
CA TRP A 58 -10.49 17.10 17.37
C TRP A 58 -11.97 16.94 17.69
N TYR A 59 -12.64 18.02 18.09
CA TYR A 59 -14.01 17.99 18.62
C TYR A 59 -15.10 18.20 17.56
N ILE A 60 -14.72 18.46 16.31
CA ILE A 60 -15.68 18.64 15.20
C ILE A 60 -16.43 17.34 14.91
N VAL A 61 -15.72 16.22 14.88
CA VAL A 61 -16.31 14.90 14.68
C VAL A 61 -15.56 13.84 15.48
N PRO A 62 -16.25 12.94 16.20
CA PRO A 62 -15.60 11.81 16.88
C PRO A 62 -14.92 10.86 15.89
N ALA A 63 -13.93 10.07 16.36
CA ALA A 63 -13.28 9.06 15.52
C ALA A 63 -14.23 7.91 15.19
N GLU A 64 -14.81 7.32 16.24
CA GLU A 64 -15.67 6.13 16.12
C GLU A 64 -16.97 6.37 16.89
N PHE A 65 -18.11 6.26 16.23
CA PHE A 65 -19.39 6.48 16.86
C PHE A 65 -20.55 5.82 16.10
N LYS A 66 -21.70 5.76 16.77
CA LYS A 66 -23.00 5.41 16.20
C LYS A 66 -23.86 6.65 16.13
N TRP A 67 -24.31 7.00 14.94
CA TRP A 67 -25.22 8.11 14.70
C TRP A 67 -26.63 7.62 14.44
N CYS A 68 -27.64 8.25 15.06
CA CYS A 68 -29.04 7.94 14.86
C CYS A 68 -29.68 8.98 13.93
N PRO A 69 -29.96 8.66 12.66
CA PRO A 69 -30.54 9.63 11.72
C PRO A 69 -31.90 10.19 12.16
N SER A 70 -32.67 9.43 12.95
CA SER A 70 -34.02 9.82 13.37
C SER A 70 -34.06 11.01 14.35
N ASP A 71 -33.01 11.20 15.17
CA ASP A 71 -32.96 12.25 16.19
C ASP A 71 -31.61 12.99 16.26
N GLY A 72 -30.64 12.66 15.39
CA GLY A 72 -29.33 13.28 15.34
C GLY A 72 -28.41 12.92 16.52
N SER A 73 -28.78 11.93 17.36
CA SER A 73 -28.00 11.59 18.53
C SER A 73 -26.76 10.77 18.22
N PHE A 74 -25.67 11.06 18.97
CA PHE A 74 -24.38 10.37 18.88
C PHE A 74 -24.20 9.42 20.05
N HIS A 75 -23.73 8.21 19.80
CA HIS A 75 -23.50 7.20 20.80
C HIS A 75 -22.14 6.55 20.63
N SER A 76 -21.52 6.12 21.74
CA SER A 76 -20.31 5.31 21.70
C SER A 76 -20.56 3.99 20.96
N ILE A 77 -19.57 3.52 20.18
CA ILE A 77 -19.60 2.18 19.55
C ILE A 77 -19.81 1.05 20.57
N PHE A 78 -19.39 1.27 21.82
CA PHE A 78 -19.53 0.32 22.94
C PHE A 78 -20.91 0.37 23.61
N SER A 79 -21.78 1.29 23.23
CA SER A 79 -23.12 1.40 23.80
C SER A 79 -23.94 0.17 23.46
N GLN A 80 -24.30 -0.64 24.46
CA GLN A 80 -25.12 -1.84 24.32
C GLN A 80 -26.61 -1.55 24.22
N LYS A 81 -27.05 -0.36 24.68
CA LYS A 81 -28.46 0.01 24.75
C LYS A 81 -28.73 1.26 23.92
N ILE A 82 -28.78 1.12 22.60
CA ILE A 82 -29.30 2.20 21.73
C ILE A 82 -30.83 2.04 21.51
N GLY A 83 -31.45 1.06 22.19
CA GLY A 83 -32.87 0.72 22.03
C GLY A 83 -33.13 0.03 20.68
N THR A 84 -34.35 0.25 20.14
CA THR A 84 -34.76 -0.25 18.80
C THR A 84 -34.49 0.77 17.69
N LYS A 85 -33.65 1.79 17.95
CA LYS A 85 -33.33 2.83 16.97
C LYS A 85 -32.37 2.29 15.92
N ASP A 86 -32.63 2.63 14.66
CA ASP A 86 -31.69 2.44 13.59
C ASP A 86 -30.50 3.38 13.80
N PHE A 87 -29.30 2.86 13.75
CA PHE A 87 -28.08 3.63 13.85
C PHE A 87 -27.12 3.27 12.70
N ILE A 88 -26.27 4.22 12.37
CA ILE A 88 -25.20 4.08 11.39
C ILE A 88 -23.89 4.15 12.17
N GLN A 89 -23.03 3.15 12.03
CA GLN A 89 -21.69 3.18 12.58
C GLN A 89 -20.74 3.86 11.59
N LEU A 90 -20.03 4.88 12.09
CA LEU A 90 -19.10 5.72 11.34
C LEU A 90 -17.73 5.68 12.03
N ASP A 91 -16.68 5.55 11.21
CA ASP A 91 -15.29 5.57 11.63
C ASP A 91 -14.53 6.62 10.81
N PHE A 92 -14.04 7.69 11.48
CA PHE A 92 -13.41 8.83 10.84
C PHE A 92 -11.95 9.00 11.22
N ALA A 93 -11.07 8.91 10.22
CA ALA A 93 -9.75 9.51 10.32
C ALA A 93 -9.85 11.02 10.07
N ARG A 94 -9.30 11.84 10.99
CA ARG A 94 -9.32 13.30 10.91
C ARG A 94 -7.96 13.81 10.51
N PHE A 95 -7.90 14.57 9.42
CA PHE A 95 -6.67 15.08 8.84
C PHE A 95 -6.63 16.60 8.88
N ASP A 96 -5.51 17.14 9.36
CA ASP A 96 -5.21 18.57 9.27
C ASP A 96 -4.86 18.93 7.82
N LEU A 97 -5.74 19.67 7.14
CA LEU A 97 -5.52 20.03 5.75
C LEU A 97 -4.24 20.83 5.56
N SER A 98 -3.88 21.70 6.51
CA SER A 98 -2.68 22.52 6.41
C SER A 98 -1.41 21.64 6.40
N GLN A 99 -1.37 20.61 7.25
CA GLN A 99 -0.28 19.62 7.27
C GLN A 99 -0.25 18.79 5.99
N TRP A 100 -1.40 18.27 5.57
CA TRP A 100 -1.48 17.38 4.39
C TRP A 100 -1.23 18.13 3.07
N ALA A 101 -1.50 19.42 3.02
CA ALA A 101 -1.18 20.28 1.88
C ALA A 101 0.30 20.73 1.83
N ASP A 102 1.04 20.61 2.94
CA ASP A 102 2.46 20.96 2.98
C ASP A 102 3.27 20.06 2.04
N PRO A 103 4.00 20.63 1.05
CA PRO A 103 4.82 19.86 0.13
C PRO A 103 5.94 19.05 0.81
N SER A 104 6.39 19.48 1.99
CA SER A 104 7.43 18.80 2.77
C SER A 104 6.92 17.61 3.58
N TYR A 105 5.59 17.46 3.72
CA TYR A 105 5.00 16.33 4.42
C TYR A 105 4.89 15.12 3.50
N ASP A 106 5.64 14.07 3.80
CA ASP A 106 5.58 12.81 3.07
C ASP A 106 4.32 12.02 3.45
N TRP A 107 3.46 11.80 2.48
CA TRP A 107 2.27 10.97 2.72
C TRP A 107 2.64 9.50 2.88
N PRO A 108 2.18 8.81 3.94
CA PRO A 108 2.34 7.37 4.04
C PRO A 108 1.76 6.66 2.80
N GLU A 109 2.47 5.64 2.32
CA GLU A 109 2.09 4.94 1.09
C GLU A 109 0.67 4.36 1.17
N GLU A 110 0.32 3.82 2.33
CA GLU A 110 -1.00 3.24 2.58
C GLU A 110 -2.11 4.29 2.51
N ARG A 111 -1.81 5.54 2.90
CA ARG A 111 -2.74 6.67 2.77
C ARG A 111 -2.85 7.14 1.34
N CYS A 112 -1.75 7.10 0.57
CA CYS A 112 -1.83 7.32 -0.88
C CYS A 112 -2.74 6.31 -1.55
N ALA A 113 -2.65 5.02 -1.18
CA ALA A 113 -3.53 3.96 -1.69
C ALA A 113 -5.01 4.23 -1.35
N GLU A 114 -5.31 4.56 -0.09
CA GLU A 114 -6.67 4.84 0.35
C GLU A 114 -7.28 6.06 -0.33
N LEU A 115 -6.53 7.16 -0.39
CA LEU A 115 -7.02 8.42 -0.98
C LEU A 115 -7.13 8.34 -2.50
N CYS A 116 -6.22 7.64 -3.17
CA CYS A 116 -6.27 7.40 -4.62
C CYS A 116 -7.51 6.62 -5.05
N GLU A 117 -7.94 5.67 -4.23
CA GLU A 117 -9.11 4.81 -4.48
C GLU A 117 -10.37 5.32 -3.75
N GLY A 118 -10.24 6.37 -2.96
CA GLY A 118 -11.30 6.93 -2.15
C GLY A 118 -12.49 7.46 -2.97
N TRP A 119 -13.67 7.39 -2.39
CA TRP A 119 -14.87 8.00 -2.94
C TRP A 119 -15.06 9.40 -2.32
N LEU A 120 -14.85 10.43 -3.12
CA LEU A 120 -15.07 11.82 -2.70
C LEU A 120 -16.57 12.06 -2.45
N ALA A 121 -16.96 12.16 -1.18
CA ALA A 121 -18.34 12.37 -0.77
C ALA A 121 -18.70 13.87 -0.65
N PHE A 122 -17.71 14.69 -0.26
CA PHE A 122 -17.85 16.14 -0.12
C PHE A 122 -16.50 16.83 -0.32
N ASP A 123 -16.48 17.97 -1.02
CA ASP A 123 -15.33 18.88 -1.10
C ASP A 123 -15.85 20.30 -1.24
N ARG A 124 -15.57 21.14 -0.26
CA ARG A 124 -16.12 22.50 -0.16
C ARG A 124 -15.65 23.42 -1.30
N SER A 125 -14.43 23.22 -1.80
CA SER A 125 -13.77 24.14 -2.72
C SER A 125 -13.03 23.47 -3.89
N ASP A 126 -13.19 22.18 -4.08
CA ASP A 126 -12.41 21.33 -5.01
C ASP A 126 -10.88 21.35 -4.74
N GLN A 127 -10.45 21.88 -3.61
CA GLN A 127 -9.04 21.96 -3.24
C GLN A 127 -8.49 20.59 -2.84
N VAL A 128 -9.25 19.84 -2.05
CA VAL A 128 -8.81 18.53 -1.56
C VAL A 128 -8.79 17.52 -2.70
N ALA A 129 -9.75 17.56 -3.61
CA ALA A 129 -9.73 16.72 -4.82
C ALA A 129 -8.45 16.94 -5.65
N LYS A 130 -8.06 18.19 -5.88
CA LYS A 130 -6.83 18.54 -6.60
C LYS A 130 -5.57 18.12 -5.86
N LEU A 131 -5.55 18.32 -4.54
CA LEU A 131 -4.45 17.91 -3.68
C LEU A 131 -4.25 16.38 -3.76
N ILE A 132 -5.30 15.59 -3.59
CA ILE A 132 -5.26 14.13 -3.69
C ILE A 132 -4.75 13.72 -5.08
N ALA A 133 -5.34 14.23 -6.16
CA ALA A 133 -4.93 13.89 -7.52
C ALA A 133 -3.44 14.15 -7.79
N THR A 134 -2.91 15.25 -7.23
CA THR A 134 -1.49 15.60 -7.37
C THR A 134 -0.59 14.69 -6.52
N ARG A 135 -0.92 14.51 -5.25
CA ARG A 135 -0.08 13.81 -4.27
C ARG A 135 -0.11 12.29 -4.42
N THR A 136 -1.19 11.73 -4.97
CA THR A 136 -1.31 10.28 -5.23
C THR A 136 -0.94 9.88 -6.66
N SER A 137 -0.46 10.82 -7.48
CA SER A 137 0.03 10.52 -8.82
C SER A 137 1.23 9.57 -8.77
N TYR A 138 1.08 8.37 -9.35
CA TYR A 138 2.14 7.35 -9.36
C TYR A 138 3.09 7.58 -10.53
N THR A 139 4.12 8.41 -10.33
CA THR A 139 5.07 8.82 -11.38
C THR A 139 6.04 7.71 -11.76
N ASP A 140 6.68 7.82 -12.93
CA ASP A 140 7.76 6.91 -13.33
C ASP A 140 8.96 6.97 -12.37
N GLN A 141 9.25 8.13 -11.82
CA GLN A 141 10.32 8.29 -10.83
C GLN A 141 10.05 7.45 -9.58
N ILE A 142 8.84 7.52 -9.02
CA ILE A 142 8.43 6.70 -7.86
C ILE A 142 8.49 5.21 -8.21
N ARG A 143 7.97 4.86 -9.39
CA ARG A 143 7.95 3.48 -9.89
C ARG A 143 9.35 2.88 -9.95
N ILE A 144 10.26 3.56 -10.63
CA ILE A 144 11.63 3.08 -10.84
C ILE A 144 12.39 3.02 -9.52
N ALA A 145 12.28 4.03 -8.65
CA ALA A 145 12.94 4.01 -7.35
C ALA A 145 12.51 2.81 -6.49
N LYS A 146 11.20 2.52 -6.44
CA LYS A 146 10.69 1.34 -5.71
C LYS A 146 11.09 0.01 -6.36
N LEU A 147 11.17 -0.05 -7.68
CA LEU A 147 11.65 -1.23 -8.39
C LEU A 147 13.15 -1.46 -8.14
N ASP A 148 13.97 -0.41 -8.23
CA ASP A 148 15.42 -0.50 -8.01
C ASP A 148 15.75 -1.01 -6.61
N GLU A 149 15.08 -0.45 -5.59
CA GLU A 149 15.21 -0.93 -4.21
C GLU A 149 14.82 -2.40 -4.09
N ALA A 150 13.64 -2.75 -4.57
CA ALA A 150 13.12 -4.11 -4.43
C ALA A 150 13.99 -5.13 -5.20
N ILE A 151 14.41 -4.83 -6.41
CA ILE A 151 15.26 -5.70 -7.23
C ILE A 151 16.62 -5.93 -6.55
N THR A 152 17.23 -4.88 -6.03
CA THR A 152 18.51 -4.96 -5.33
C THR A 152 18.42 -5.91 -4.11
N TRP A 153 17.39 -5.75 -3.29
CA TRP A 153 17.20 -6.60 -2.12
C TRP A 153 16.73 -8.02 -2.47
N LEU A 154 15.93 -8.19 -3.50
CA LEU A 154 15.56 -9.54 -4.01
C LEU A 154 16.80 -10.31 -4.46
N ASP A 155 17.69 -9.67 -5.24
CA ASP A 155 18.98 -10.29 -5.62
C ASP A 155 19.81 -10.61 -4.37
N GLN A 156 19.91 -9.69 -3.44
CA GLN A 156 20.62 -9.89 -2.18
C GLN A 156 20.10 -11.10 -1.39
N HIS A 157 18.81 -11.36 -1.45
CA HIS A 157 18.19 -12.45 -0.70
C HIS A 157 18.16 -13.77 -1.45
N LEU A 158 18.00 -13.77 -2.78
CA LEU A 158 17.63 -14.94 -3.56
C LEU A 158 18.71 -15.43 -4.52
N SER A 159 19.75 -14.63 -4.85
CA SER A 159 20.71 -15.02 -5.90
C SER A 159 21.61 -16.18 -5.51
N GLY A 160 21.93 -17.02 -6.48
CA GLY A 160 22.87 -18.13 -6.34
C GLY A 160 22.56 -19.05 -5.17
N ASP A 161 23.59 -19.39 -4.41
CA ASP A 161 23.51 -20.27 -3.24
C ASP A 161 23.16 -19.55 -1.93
N ARG A 162 22.87 -18.26 -1.97
CA ARG A 162 22.64 -17.46 -0.75
C ARG A 162 21.55 -18.00 0.18
N PRO A 163 20.39 -18.48 -0.29
CA PRO A 163 19.41 -19.09 0.61
C PRO A 163 19.98 -20.33 1.32
N ARG A 164 20.63 -21.23 0.61
CA ARG A 164 21.26 -22.43 1.20
C ARG A 164 22.33 -22.05 2.23
N LEU A 165 23.25 -21.17 1.86
CA LEU A 165 24.33 -20.72 2.76
C LEU A 165 23.80 -20.06 4.03
N ARG A 166 22.70 -19.31 3.94
CA ARG A 166 22.08 -18.71 5.13
C ARG A 166 21.47 -19.76 6.05
N TRP A 167 20.83 -20.77 5.50
CA TRP A 167 20.32 -21.88 6.28
C TRP A 167 21.44 -22.59 7.03
N GLU A 168 22.52 -22.92 6.32
CA GLU A 168 23.66 -23.66 6.87
C GLU A 168 24.47 -22.85 7.91
N SER A 169 24.68 -21.55 7.65
CA SER A 169 25.58 -20.72 8.47
C SER A 169 24.87 -19.92 9.57
N LEU A 170 23.62 -19.49 9.35
CA LEU A 170 22.88 -18.62 10.27
C LEU A 170 21.72 -19.32 10.97
N GLY A 171 21.39 -20.52 10.52
CA GLY A 171 20.29 -21.33 11.07
C GLY A 171 18.90 -20.96 10.55
N PRO A 172 17.91 -21.81 10.83
CA PRO A 172 16.59 -21.72 10.19
C PRO A 172 15.83 -20.43 10.51
N VAL A 173 15.94 -19.91 11.72
CA VAL A 173 15.19 -18.69 12.12
C VAL A 173 15.57 -17.50 11.26
N ILE A 174 16.89 -17.22 11.15
CA ILE A 174 17.38 -16.09 10.35
C ILE A 174 17.15 -16.35 8.85
N ALA A 175 17.31 -17.60 8.41
CA ALA A 175 17.07 -17.96 7.02
C ALA A 175 15.61 -17.69 6.61
N HIS A 176 14.63 -18.10 7.43
CA HIS A 176 13.21 -17.81 7.17
C HIS A 176 12.88 -16.31 7.23
N ASP A 177 13.48 -15.56 8.16
CA ASP A 177 13.35 -14.10 8.24
C ASP A 177 13.82 -13.42 6.94
N ARG A 178 14.95 -13.88 6.38
CA ARG A 178 15.45 -13.35 5.10
C ARG A 178 14.54 -13.66 3.91
N LEU A 179 13.86 -14.82 3.90
CA LEU A 179 12.85 -15.09 2.89
C LEU A 179 11.57 -14.28 3.11
N GLN A 180 11.25 -13.91 4.35
CA GLN A 180 10.15 -12.99 4.62
C GLN A 180 10.47 -11.60 4.06
N ALA A 181 11.69 -11.10 4.27
CA ALA A 181 12.14 -9.85 3.67
C ALA A 181 12.08 -9.91 2.12
N ALA A 182 12.53 -11.02 1.52
CA ALA A 182 12.42 -11.22 0.07
C ALA A 182 10.96 -11.18 -0.42
N TYR A 183 10.02 -11.77 0.31
CA TYR A 183 8.61 -11.70 -0.02
C TYR A 183 8.08 -10.25 0.02
N GLU A 184 8.44 -9.48 1.04
CA GLU A 184 8.01 -8.08 1.17
C GLU A 184 8.53 -7.22 0.01
N TYR A 185 9.80 -7.41 -0.41
CA TYR A 185 10.34 -6.73 -1.58
C TYR A 185 9.70 -7.19 -2.90
N LEU A 186 9.34 -8.48 -3.02
CA LEU A 186 8.59 -8.95 -4.18
C LEU A 186 7.21 -8.28 -4.27
N VAL A 187 6.50 -8.17 -3.15
CA VAL A 187 5.21 -7.46 -3.08
C VAL A 187 5.38 -5.99 -3.47
N GLN A 188 6.38 -5.30 -2.92
CA GLN A 188 6.70 -3.92 -3.31
C GLN A 188 6.94 -3.79 -4.82
N ALA A 189 7.75 -4.68 -5.41
CA ALA A 189 8.05 -4.67 -6.83
C ALA A 189 6.80 -4.92 -7.69
N LEU A 190 5.91 -5.81 -7.27
CA LEU A 190 4.67 -6.10 -8.01
C LEU A 190 3.70 -4.92 -7.97
N PHE A 191 3.53 -4.24 -6.83
CA PHE A 191 2.76 -3.00 -6.76
C PHE A 191 3.38 -1.91 -7.62
N ALA A 192 4.70 -1.70 -7.51
CA ALA A 192 5.43 -0.70 -8.30
C ALA A 192 5.33 -0.97 -9.81
N TYR A 193 5.51 -2.22 -10.24
CA TYR A 193 5.35 -2.61 -11.64
C TYR A 193 3.97 -2.22 -12.19
N ASN A 194 2.92 -2.47 -11.41
CA ASN A 194 1.53 -2.17 -11.77
C ASN A 194 1.12 -0.71 -11.53
N ARG A 195 2.04 0.17 -11.09
CA ARG A 195 1.76 1.59 -10.75
C ARG A 195 0.62 1.72 -9.75
N ARG A 196 0.65 0.90 -8.70
CA ARG A 196 -0.30 0.93 -7.61
C ARG A 196 0.41 1.21 -6.30
N TRP A 197 -0.18 2.06 -5.48
CA TRP A 197 0.23 2.25 -4.11
C TRP A 197 -0.06 1.00 -3.28
N ARG A 198 0.87 0.61 -2.43
CA ARG A 198 0.70 -0.54 -1.55
C ARG A 198 -0.25 -0.18 -0.41
N PRO A 199 -1.38 -0.88 -0.24
CA PRO A 199 -2.35 -0.57 0.81
C PRO A 199 -1.94 -1.13 2.16
N TRP A 200 -2.73 -0.83 3.19
CA TRP A 200 -2.57 -1.41 4.53
C TRP A 200 -2.50 -2.95 4.49
N ARG A 201 -1.74 -3.52 5.43
CA ARG A 201 -1.47 -4.97 5.51
C ARG A 201 -2.73 -5.84 5.49
N ASN A 202 -3.82 -5.42 6.13
CA ASN A 202 -5.09 -6.13 6.15
C ASN A 202 -5.78 -6.23 4.78
N ARG A 203 -5.41 -5.38 3.82
CA ARG A 203 -5.94 -5.36 2.45
C ARG A 203 -4.90 -5.75 1.40
N GLU A 204 -3.64 -5.78 1.76
CA GLU A 204 -2.51 -5.96 0.85
C GLU A 204 -2.64 -7.23 0.00
N THR A 205 -2.87 -8.39 0.62
CA THR A 205 -2.95 -9.65 -0.12
C THR A 205 -4.13 -9.68 -1.09
N SER A 206 -5.29 -9.15 -0.69
CA SER A 206 -6.46 -9.09 -1.57
C SER A 206 -6.21 -8.14 -2.76
N SER A 207 -5.59 -7.01 -2.51
CA SER A 207 -5.21 -6.05 -3.57
C SER A 207 -4.13 -6.61 -4.48
N LEU A 208 -3.12 -7.28 -3.91
CA LEU A 208 -2.05 -7.95 -4.65
C LEU A 208 -2.62 -8.95 -5.68
N LEU A 209 -3.56 -9.81 -5.26
CA LEU A 209 -4.17 -10.81 -6.13
C LEU A 209 -5.05 -10.22 -7.24
N THR A 210 -5.39 -8.93 -7.18
CA THR A 210 -6.17 -8.22 -8.20
C THR A 210 -5.34 -7.32 -9.11
N LEU A 211 -4.01 -7.32 -8.96
CA LEU A 211 -3.13 -6.53 -9.82
C LEU A 211 -3.28 -6.93 -11.28
N PRO A 212 -3.24 -5.96 -12.22
CA PRO A 212 -3.39 -6.23 -13.66
C PRO A 212 -2.39 -7.23 -14.22
N TRP A 213 -1.17 -7.24 -13.68
CA TRP A 213 -0.15 -8.20 -14.04
C TRP A 213 0.47 -8.83 -12.79
N LEU A 214 0.60 -10.14 -12.82
CA LEU A 214 1.31 -10.95 -11.84
C LEU A 214 2.17 -11.99 -12.57
N PRO A 215 3.24 -12.52 -11.95
CA PRO A 215 3.99 -13.66 -12.47
C PRO A 215 3.09 -14.87 -12.77
N GLU A 216 3.49 -15.74 -13.69
CA GLU A 216 2.70 -16.91 -14.05
C GLU A 216 2.44 -17.82 -12.85
N GLY A 217 1.20 -18.25 -12.70
CA GLY A 217 0.76 -19.11 -11.58
C GLY A 217 0.90 -18.46 -10.20
N PHE A 218 0.98 -17.12 -10.12
CA PHE A 218 1.18 -16.44 -8.83
C PHE A 218 0.08 -16.79 -7.82
N ALA A 219 -1.20 -16.75 -8.21
CA ALA A 219 -2.31 -17.03 -7.29
C ALA A 219 -2.24 -18.42 -6.66
N ASP A 220 -1.88 -19.44 -7.45
CA ASP A 220 -1.79 -20.84 -7.01
C ASP A 220 -0.59 -21.08 -6.09
N ARG A 221 0.47 -20.30 -6.28
CA ARG A 221 1.75 -20.44 -5.56
C ARG A 221 1.97 -19.36 -4.48
N ALA A 222 1.04 -18.40 -4.38
CA ALA A 222 1.15 -17.28 -3.44
C ALA A 222 1.30 -17.74 -1.98
N LEU A 223 0.60 -18.81 -1.60
CA LEU A 223 0.70 -19.35 -0.24
C LEU A 223 2.11 -19.86 0.05
N THR A 224 2.77 -20.54 -0.90
CA THR A 224 4.16 -21.00 -0.76
C THR A 224 5.14 -19.84 -0.72
N ALA A 225 4.88 -18.76 -1.46
CA ALA A 225 5.69 -17.54 -1.41
C ALA A 225 5.53 -16.79 -0.07
N LEU A 226 4.31 -16.74 0.46
CA LEU A 226 4.00 -16.09 1.73
C LEU A 226 4.54 -16.91 2.93
N ASN A 227 4.35 -18.22 2.90
CA ASN A 227 4.77 -19.13 3.97
C ASN A 227 5.46 -20.37 3.39
N ALA A 228 6.51 -20.85 4.07
CA ALA A 228 7.07 -22.15 3.73
C ALA A 228 6.03 -23.26 3.99
N PRO A 229 5.92 -24.27 3.10
CA PRO A 229 5.03 -25.41 3.31
C PRO A 229 5.32 -26.18 4.60
N SER A 230 6.58 -26.16 5.04
CA SER A 230 7.05 -26.68 6.34
C SER A 230 8.22 -25.83 6.82
N VAL A 231 8.52 -25.91 8.12
CA VAL A 231 9.61 -25.14 8.75
C VAL A 231 10.99 -25.80 8.61
N ASP A 232 11.06 -26.99 8.02
CA ASP A 232 12.29 -27.70 7.73
C ASP A 232 13.01 -27.15 6.49
N HIS A 233 14.20 -27.70 6.18
CA HIS A 233 15.00 -27.28 5.03
C HIS A 233 14.25 -27.45 3.70
N THR A 234 13.41 -28.48 3.57
CA THR A 234 12.64 -28.74 2.34
C THR A 234 11.61 -27.64 2.10
N GLY A 235 10.81 -27.30 3.12
CA GLY A 235 9.84 -26.21 3.02
C GLY A 235 10.49 -24.86 2.80
N TYR A 236 11.63 -24.61 3.46
CA TYR A 236 12.43 -23.41 3.23
C TYR A 236 12.91 -23.30 1.77
N SER A 237 13.49 -24.39 1.23
CA SER A 237 13.98 -24.43 -0.15
C SER A 237 12.85 -24.21 -1.17
N ASN A 238 11.71 -24.87 -0.96
CA ASN A 238 10.53 -24.70 -1.82
C ASN A 238 10.04 -23.23 -1.85
N ARG A 239 10.06 -22.55 -0.69
CA ARG A 239 9.72 -21.12 -0.62
C ARG A 239 10.74 -20.27 -1.37
N ALA A 240 12.04 -20.52 -1.16
CA ALA A 240 13.11 -19.79 -1.84
C ALA A 240 13.02 -19.92 -3.35
N ASP A 241 12.78 -21.15 -3.85
CA ASP A 241 12.64 -21.41 -5.29
C ASP A 241 11.39 -20.77 -5.88
N THR A 242 10.29 -20.75 -5.13
CA THR A 242 9.06 -20.06 -5.55
C THR A 242 9.29 -18.55 -5.69
N LEU A 243 9.90 -17.93 -4.67
CA LEU A 243 10.23 -16.50 -4.71
C LEU A 243 11.20 -16.17 -5.84
N ARG A 244 12.21 -17.02 -6.05
CA ARG A 244 13.18 -16.87 -7.16
C ARG A 244 12.49 -16.93 -8.52
N SER A 245 11.60 -17.88 -8.72
CA SER A 245 10.83 -17.98 -9.97
C SER A 245 10.01 -16.73 -10.24
N PHE A 246 9.28 -16.20 -9.25
CA PHE A 246 8.52 -14.96 -9.42
C PHE A 246 9.41 -13.75 -9.70
N PHE A 247 10.58 -13.70 -9.08
CA PHE A 247 11.56 -12.64 -9.35
C PHE A 247 12.10 -12.73 -10.79
N GLN A 248 12.37 -13.94 -11.30
CA GLN A 248 12.80 -14.16 -12.68
C GLN A 248 11.72 -13.73 -13.68
N ASP A 249 10.45 -14.08 -13.43
CA ASP A 249 9.33 -13.65 -14.28
C ASP A 249 9.21 -12.12 -14.30
N LEU A 250 9.36 -11.46 -13.15
CA LEU A 250 9.33 -10.00 -13.04
C LEU A 250 10.48 -9.37 -13.84
N THR A 251 11.72 -9.83 -13.66
CA THR A 251 12.88 -9.27 -14.37
C THR A 251 12.78 -9.47 -15.87
N ALA A 252 12.34 -10.65 -16.32
CA ALA A 252 12.08 -10.91 -17.72
C ALA A 252 11.00 -9.96 -18.29
N ARG A 253 9.97 -9.69 -17.53
CA ARG A 253 8.88 -8.77 -17.90
C ARG A 253 9.37 -7.33 -18.00
N LEU A 254 10.20 -6.88 -17.09
CA LEU A 254 10.79 -5.52 -17.10
C LEU A 254 11.67 -5.30 -18.33
N VAL A 255 12.48 -6.31 -18.70
CA VAL A 255 13.29 -6.27 -19.95
C VAL A 255 12.38 -6.24 -21.18
N ALA A 256 11.39 -7.10 -21.24
CA ALA A 256 10.47 -7.18 -22.39
C ALA A 256 9.69 -5.90 -22.62
N ASN A 257 9.38 -5.15 -21.57
CA ASN A 257 8.70 -3.85 -21.64
C ASN A 257 9.65 -2.68 -21.95
N GLY A 258 10.98 -2.89 -21.91
CA GLY A 258 11.97 -1.83 -22.08
C GLY A 258 12.15 -0.93 -20.87
N ASP A 259 11.66 -1.34 -19.70
CA ASP A 259 11.85 -0.62 -18.44
C ASP A 259 13.31 -0.68 -17.96
N TYR A 260 13.97 -1.78 -18.25
CA TYR A 260 15.37 -2.08 -17.95
C TYR A 260 16.06 -2.69 -19.18
N GLY A 261 17.37 -2.56 -19.24
CA GLY A 261 18.20 -3.29 -20.19
C GLY A 261 18.35 -4.77 -19.81
N LYS A 262 19.35 -5.43 -20.40
CA LYS A 262 19.55 -6.88 -20.19
C LYS A 262 20.02 -7.25 -18.78
N ASP A 263 20.72 -6.34 -18.11
CA ASP A 263 21.22 -6.55 -16.74
C ASP A 263 20.41 -5.72 -15.74
N VAL A 264 19.18 -6.17 -15.51
CA VAL A 264 18.22 -5.53 -14.60
C VAL A 264 18.81 -5.29 -13.21
N ILE A 265 19.58 -6.25 -12.70
CA ILE A 265 20.10 -6.21 -11.33
C ILE A 265 21.20 -5.15 -11.21
N SER A 266 22.14 -5.11 -12.18
CA SER A 266 23.18 -4.08 -12.18
C SER A 266 22.60 -2.68 -12.36
N GLU A 267 21.63 -2.51 -13.26
CA GLU A 267 20.98 -1.21 -13.46
C GLU A 267 20.24 -0.73 -12.21
N ALA A 268 19.49 -1.60 -11.54
CA ALA A 268 18.79 -1.27 -10.31
C ALA A 268 19.77 -0.87 -9.19
N PHE A 269 20.86 -1.63 -9.03
CA PHE A 269 21.89 -1.36 -8.04
C PHE A 269 22.57 0.00 -8.29
N ILE A 270 22.96 0.27 -9.53
CA ILE A 270 23.65 1.51 -9.92
C ILE A 270 22.76 2.73 -9.63
N ARG A 271 21.48 2.68 -10.05
CA ARG A 271 20.57 3.80 -9.78
C ARG A 271 20.22 3.96 -8.31
N GLY A 272 19.97 2.84 -7.61
CA GLY A 272 19.57 2.86 -6.21
C GLY A 272 20.66 3.32 -5.24
N HIS A 273 21.94 3.22 -5.64
CA HIS A 273 23.09 3.58 -4.81
C HIS A 273 23.88 4.78 -5.36
N ASP A 274 23.43 5.35 -6.48
CA ASP A 274 24.16 6.44 -7.17
C ASP A 274 25.62 6.06 -7.50
N GLU A 275 25.82 4.79 -7.87
CA GLU A 275 27.14 4.22 -8.11
C GLU A 275 27.48 4.17 -9.60
N PRO A 276 28.74 4.37 -10.01
CA PRO A 276 29.14 4.27 -11.42
C PRO A 276 29.11 2.83 -11.96
N GLY A 277 29.01 1.84 -11.09
CA GLY A 277 28.93 0.43 -11.46
C GLY A 277 28.63 -0.46 -10.25
N ARG A 278 28.12 -1.67 -10.50
CA ARG A 278 27.78 -2.62 -9.45
C ARG A 278 29.00 -3.17 -8.70
N ALA A 279 30.05 -3.48 -9.41
CA ALA A 279 31.35 -3.72 -8.81
C ALA A 279 32.06 -2.38 -8.74
N TRP A 280 32.65 -2.06 -7.60
CA TRP A 280 33.67 -1.05 -7.59
C TRP A 280 34.51 -1.27 -8.82
N ASN A 281 34.55 -0.29 -9.71
CA ASN A 281 35.32 -0.39 -10.92
C ASN A 281 36.79 -0.31 -10.53
N MET A 282 37.30 -1.44 -10.06
CA MET A 282 38.66 -1.55 -9.54
C MET A 282 39.70 -1.14 -10.59
N ASP A 283 39.37 -1.35 -11.88
CA ASP A 283 40.23 -0.93 -12.96
C ASP A 283 40.34 0.60 -13.04
N GLU A 284 39.20 1.31 -12.97
CA GLU A 284 39.22 2.78 -12.93
C GLU A 284 39.77 3.30 -11.62
N TRP A 285 39.48 2.65 -10.50
CA TRP A 285 40.05 3.00 -9.21
C TRP A 285 41.57 2.82 -9.23
N ASN A 286 42.10 1.73 -9.76
CA ASN A 286 43.49 1.44 -9.93
C ASN A 286 44.18 2.47 -10.83
N VAL A 287 43.55 2.83 -11.96
CA VAL A 287 44.06 3.89 -12.84
C VAL A 287 44.20 5.21 -12.11
N LYS A 288 43.27 5.56 -11.23
CA LYS A 288 43.30 6.82 -10.46
C LYS A 288 44.29 6.83 -9.29
N HIS A 289 44.54 5.66 -8.67
CA HIS A 289 45.19 5.62 -7.36
C HIS A 289 46.51 4.82 -7.32
N LEU A 290 46.79 3.91 -8.25
CA LEU A 290 48.01 3.12 -8.24
C LEU A 290 49.14 3.71 -9.11
N HIS A 291 48.90 4.81 -9.80
CA HIS A 291 49.89 5.51 -10.63
C HIS A 291 50.24 6.89 -10.10
N SER A 292 49.94 7.18 -8.81
CA SER A 292 50.31 8.42 -8.14
C SER A 292 51.57 8.25 -7.26
#